data_4b280f8c921793df24fde811e403e8f4
#
_entry.id   4b280f8c921793df24fde811e403e8f4
#
_cell.length_a   1.000
_cell.length_b   1.000
_cell.length_c   1.000
_cell.angle_alpha   90.00
_cell.angle_beta   90.00
_cell.angle_gamma   90.00
#
_symmetry.space_group_name_H-M   'P 1'
#
loop_
_entity.id
_entity.type
_entity.pdbx_description
1 polymer ?
#
loop_
_entity_poly.entity_id
_entity_poly.type
_entity_poly.pdbx_seq_one_letter_code
_entity_poly.pdbx_strand_id
1 'polypeptide(L)'
;MATKTKRNPTHEHLRLMTVPLSKLRAHPDNDYPSSEREMNELMESIRTDGLAQPPLVRPFGRGYQIISGHRRVECYRRLAKEDPTTYGSIPVNVTNDCDDERALVLLDATNLMTRQLTPLERAKRFERLWKAVPELRKKSPELKGVRTSQVISDIITRETGQPISRASVDRAIAAGRRAKEVSELADSKAEELAPEWQQEIKQHEGFTPESVKAIAEKSEEAQHSLWADYQREQMSPRQLTRRLERKAPKTDRDVERALAQVIDLLTDVSSWNQQYGASIDTYRLNYIRNQVDKLSVLQ
;
A
#
# COMPACT_ATOMS: atom_id res chain seq x y z
N MET A 1 17.49 -4.72 -40.30
CA MET A 1 17.89 -5.38 -39.03
C MET A 1 16.66 -5.60 -38.19
N ALA A 2 16.21 -6.84 -38.07
CA ALA A 2 14.99 -7.15 -37.29
C ALA A 2 15.33 -7.16 -35.79
N THR A 3 14.71 -6.27 -35.04
CA THR A 3 14.76 -6.24 -33.58
C THR A 3 14.11 -7.53 -33.04
N LYS A 4 14.93 -8.45 -32.53
CA LYS A 4 14.46 -9.61 -31.78
C LYS A 4 13.74 -9.12 -30.54
N THR A 5 12.40 -9.09 -30.58
CA THR A 5 11.55 -8.91 -29.39
C THR A 5 11.91 -10.03 -28.42
N LYS A 6 12.53 -9.71 -27.28
CA LYS A 6 12.78 -10.67 -26.19
C LYS A 6 11.43 -11.20 -25.73
N ARG A 7 11.08 -12.41 -26.11
CA ARG A 7 9.91 -13.12 -25.58
C ARG A 7 10.04 -13.22 -24.06
N ASN A 8 8.99 -12.86 -23.36
CA ASN A 8 8.92 -12.90 -21.91
C ASN A 8 8.93 -14.38 -21.46
N PRO A 9 9.95 -14.89 -20.78
CA PRO A 9 10.13 -16.33 -20.52
C PRO A 9 9.10 -16.92 -19.53
N THR A 10 8.27 -16.08 -18.89
CA THR A 10 7.35 -16.51 -17.83
C THR A 10 6.06 -17.15 -18.33
N HIS A 11 5.67 -16.95 -19.58
CA HIS A 11 4.45 -17.54 -20.15
C HIS A 11 4.68 -18.86 -20.90
N GLU A 12 5.93 -19.25 -21.14
CA GLU A 12 6.24 -20.45 -21.94
C GLU A 12 5.94 -21.79 -21.24
N HIS A 13 5.66 -21.79 -19.91
CA HIS A 13 5.43 -23.01 -19.12
C HIS A 13 4.10 -23.05 -18.36
N LEU A 14 3.17 -22.12 -18.66
CA LEU A 14 1.85 -22.14 -18.03
C LEU A 14 0.93 -23.10 -18.79
N ARG A 15 0.40 -24.10 -18.10
CA ARG A 15 -0.58 -25.03 -18.63
C ARG A 15 -1.98 -24.71 -18.07
N LEU A 16 -2.89 -24.30 -18.94
CA LEU A 16 -4.31 -24.14 -18.57
C LEU A 16 -4.95 -25.53 -18.43
N MET A 17 -5.60 -25.77 -17.29
CA MET A 17 -6.35 -27.00 -17.04
C MET A 17 -7.48 -26.76 -16.03
N THR A 18 -8.51 -27.59 -16.08
CA THR A 18 -9.59 -27.58 -15.10
C THR A 18 -9.27 -28.51 -13.94
N VAL A 19 -9.37 -28.01 -12.71
CA VAL A 19 -9.02 -28.73 -11.48
C VAL A 19 -10.20 -28.73 -10.53
N PRO A 20 -10.56 -29.88 -9.93
CA PRO A 20 -11.54 -29.94 -8.86
C PRO A 20 -11.14 -29.07 -7.67
N LEU A 21 -12.07 -28.32 -7.08
CA LEU A 21 -11.80 -27.45 -5.93
C LEU A 21 -11.20 -28.18 -4.74
N SER A 22 -11.54 -29.46 -4.58
CA SER A 22 -10.99 -30.34 -3.51
C SER A 22 -9.48 -30.58 -3.62
N LYS A 23 -8.91 -30.39 -4.81
CA LYS A 23 -7.47 -30.53 -5.06
C LYS A 23 -6.68 -29.25 -4.82
N LEU A 24 -7.35 -28.11 -4.56
CA LEU A 24 -6.74 -26.81 -4.38
C LEU A 24 -6.51 -26.51 -2.90
N ARG A 25 -5.29 -26.13 -2.54
CA ARG A 25 -4.90 -25.69 -1.19
C ARG A 25 -4.41 -24.26 -1.22
N ALA A 26 -4.80 -23.47 -0.23
CA ALA A 26 -4.28 -22.11 -0.07
C ALA A 26 -2.78 -22.14 0.30
N HIS A 27 -2.06 -21.09 -0.11
CA HIS A 27 -0.71 -20.86 0.39
C HIS A 27 -0.79 -20.41 1.86
N PRO A 28 0.01 -20.96 2.78
CA PRO A 28 -0.05 -20.63 4.21
C PRO A 28 0.22 -19.15 4.49
N ASP A 29 1.10 -18.53 3.72
CA ASP A 29 1.43 -17.09 3.83
C ASP A 29 0.44 -16.15 3.11
N ASN A 30 -0.70 -16.67 2.64
CA ASN A 30 -1.77 -15.83 2.14
C ASN A 30 -2.65 -15.33 3.30
N ASP A 31 -2.16 -14.33 3.99
CA ASP A 31 -2.70 -13.73 5.22
C ASP A 31 -3.67 -12.54 4.99
N TYR A 32 -4.17 -12.37 3.77
CA TYR A 32 -4.99 -11.21 3.42
C TYR A 32 -6.48 -11.44 3.68
N PRO A 33 -7.10 -10.69 4.62
CA PRO A 33 -8.54 -10.72 4.81
C PRO A 33 -9.26 -10.10 3.60
N SER A 34 -10.38 -10.68 3.20
CA SER A 34 -11.27 -10.11 2.18
C SER A 34 -12.54 -9.66 2.84
N SER A 35 -13.04 -8.45 2.50
CA SER A 35 -14.34 -8.01 2.97
C SER A 35 -15.47 -8.82 2.30
N GLU A 36 -16.55 -9.07 3.02
CA GLU A 36 -17.71 -9.79 2.47
C GLU A 36 -18.32 -9.04 1.26
N ARG A 37 -18.31 -7.71 1.30
CA ARG A 37 -18.77 -6.88 0.18
C ARG A 37 -17.96 -7.16 -1.08
N GLU A 38 -16.64 -7.10 -1.01
CA GLU A 38 -15.76 -7.37 -2.17
C GLU A 38 -15.89 -8.82 -2.67
N MET A 39 -16.12 -9.78 -1.76
CA MET A 39 -16.34 -11.16 -2.13
C MET A 39 -17.67 -11.34 -2.88
N ASN A 40 -18.73 -10.67 -2.45
CA ASN A 40 -20.05 -10.73 -3.11
C ASN A 40 -20.00 -10.06 -4.49
N GLU A 41 -19.35 -8.90 -4.63
CA GLU A 41 -19.14 -8.23 -5.91
C GLU A 41 -18.36 -9.13 -6.89
N LEU A 42 -17.32 -9.82 -6.42
CA LEU A 42 -16.54 -10.74 -7.24
C LEU A 42 -17.35 -12.00 -7.63
N MET A 43 -18.15 -12.54 -6.71
CA MET A 43 -19.03 -13.68 -7.00
C MET A 43 -20.04 -13.33 -8.09
N GLU A 44 -20.65 -12.15 -8.02
CA GLU A 44 -21.61 -11.71 -9.02
C GLU A 44 -20.96 -11.52 -10.40
N SER A 45 -19.78 -10.92 -10.44
CA SER A 45 -19.00 -10.83 -11.69
C SER A 45 -18.67 -12.21 -12.26
N ILE A 46 -18.30 -13.19 -11.41
CA ILE A 46 -18.04 -14.57 -11.88
C ILE A 46 -19.31 -15.24 -12.41
N ARG A 47 -20.47 -14.98 -11.82
CA ARG A 47 -21.75 -15.51 -12.32
C ARG A 47 -22.13 -14.95 -13.70
N THR A 48 -21.90 -13.63 -13.88
CA THR A 48 -22.33 -12.90 -15.09
C THR A 48 -21.33 -13.07 -16.23
N ASP A 49 -20.06 -12.87 -15.96
CA ASP A 49 -19.01 -12.74 -16.99
C ASP A 49 -18.10 -13.98 -17.05
N GLY A 50 -18.24 -14.90 -16.09
CA GLY A 50 -17.33 -16.02 -15.94
C GLY A 50 -16.00 -15.64 -15.31
N LEU A 51 -15.02 -16.53 -15.42
CA LEU A 51 -13.68 -16.36 -14.85
C LEU A 51 -12.75 -15.66 -15.85
N ALA A 52 -12.65 -14.34 -15.79
CA ALA A 52 -11.83 -13.55 -16.71
C ALA A 52 -10.33 -13.94 -16.68
N GLN A 53 -9.81 -14.30 -15.51
CA GLN A 53 -8.40 -14.66 -15.33
C GLN A 53 -8.27 -15.90 -14.43
N PRO A 54 -7.77 -17.05 -14.95
CA PRO A 54 -7.57 -18.25 -14.15
C PRO A 54 -6.56 -18.04 -13.01
N PRO A 55 -6.81 -18.62 -11.81
CA PRO A 55 -5.83 -18.65 -10.73
C PRO A 55 -4.51 -19.30 -11.17
N LEU A 56 -3.39 -18.83 -10.62
CA LEU A 56 -2.08 -19.45 -10.79
C LEU A 56 -1.86 -20.46 -9.66
N VAL A 57 -1.49 -21.67 -10.03
CA VAL A 57 -1.24 -22.77 -9.09
C VAL A 57 0.03 -23.51 -9.44
N ARG A 58 0.60 -24.23 -8.47
CA ARG A 58 1.70 -25.19 -8.69
C ARG A 58 1.33 -26.58 -8.20
N PRO A 59 1.94 -27.66 -8.70
CA PRO A 59 1.82 -28.99 -8.11
C PRO A 59 2.26 -28.98 -6.64
N PHE A 60 1.45 -29.57 -5.75
CA PHE A 60 1.77 -29.68 -4.33
C PHE A 60 1.15 -30.94 -3.72
N GLY A 61 1.98 -31.91 -3.37
CA GLY A 61 1.54 -33.20 -2.89
C GLY A 61 0.65 -33.91 -3.94
N ARG A 62 -0.55 -34.34 -3.53
CA ARG A 62 -1.55 -34.99 -4.42
C ARG A 62 -2.52 -33.99 -5.09
N GLY A 63 -2.20 -32.70 -5.07
CA GLY A 63 -3.05 -31.63 -5.62
C GLY A 63 -2.24 -30.43 -6.04
N TYR A 64 -2.78 -29.24 -5.82
CA TYR A 64 -2.15 -27.98 -6.23
C TYR A 64 -2.22 -26.95 -5.10
N GLN A 65 -1.19 -26.12 -4.98
CA GLN A 65 -1.15 -24.97 -4.11
C GLN A 65 -1.43 -23.70 -4.91
N ILE A 66 -2.33 -22.88 -4.39
CA ILE A 66 -2.70 -21.60 -5.01
C ILE A 66 -1.58 -20.59 -4.74
N ILE A 67 -1.04 -19.98 -5.80
CA ILE A 67 -0.06 -18.89 -5.75
C ILE A 67 -0.79 -17.54 -5.89
N SER A 68 -1.69 -17.43 -6.86
CA SER A 68 -2.48 -16.21 -7.08
C SER A 68 -3.93 -16.57 -7.40
N GLY A 69 -4.86 -15.68 -7.01
CA GLY A 69 -6.30 -15.87 -7.24
C GLY A 69 -7.03 -16.58 -6.10
N HIS A 70 -6.53 -16.56 -4.88
CA HIS A 70 -7.19 -17.15 -3.69
C HIS A 70 -8.66 -16.74 -3.55
N ARG A 71 -8.99 -15.45 -3.76
CA ARG A 71 -10.36 -14.93 -3.71
C ARG A 71 -11.26 -15.59 -4.78
N ARG A 72 -10.76 -15.76 -6.01
CA ARG A 72 -11.49 -16.44 -7.10
C ARG A 72 -11.79 -17.88 -6.77
N VAL A 73 -10.82 -18.60 -6.20
CA VAL A 73 -11.05 -19.98 -5.72
C VAL A 73 -12.06 -20.01 -4.59
N GLU A 74 -12.04 -19.06 -3.67
CA GLU A 74 -13.00 -18.98 -2.57
C GLU A 74 -14.41 -18.64 -3.09
N CYS A 75 -14.55 -17.75 -4.07
CA CYS A 75 -15.83 -17.50 -4.75
C CYS A 75 -16.38 -18.79 -5.40
N TYR A 76 -15.54 -19.53 -6.11
CA TYR A 76 -15.96 -20.83 -6.67
C TYR A 76 -16.40 -21.82 -5.60
N ARG A 77 -15.72 -21.88 -4.44
CA ARG A 77 -16.14 -22.72 -3.31
C ARG A 77 -17.50 -22.33 -2.76
N ARG A 78 -17.80 -21.02 -2.68
CA ARG A 78 -19.11 -20.53 -2.25
C ARG A 78 -20.18 -20.84 -3.27
N LEU A 79 -19.93 -20.56 -4.55
CA LEU A 79 -20.84 -20.86 -5.65
C LEU A 79 -21.10 -22.36 -5.83
N ALA A 80 -20.10 -23.21 -5.61
CA ALA A 80 -20.24 -24.66 -5.67
C ALA A 80 -21.16 -25.25 -4.58
N LYS A 81 -21.47 -24.51 -3.51
CA LYS A 81 -22.51 -24.93 -2.54
C LYS A 81 -23.92 -24.79 -3.12
N GLU A 82 -24.10 -23.86 -4.05
CA GLU A 82 -25.40 -23.60 -4.73
C GLU A 82 -25.50 -24.46 -5.99
N ASP A 83 -24.43 -24.51 -6.82
CA ASP A 83 -24.38 -25.30 -8.07
C ASP A 83 -23.01 -26.03 -8.17
N PRO A 84 -22.90 -27.23 -7.60
CA PRO A 84 -21.70 -28.04 -7.67
C PRO A 84 -21.36 -28.51 -9.10
N THR A 85 -22.30 -28.58 -9.99
CA THR A 85 -22.09 -29.04 -11.37
C THR A 85 -21.29 -28.02 -12.15
N THR A 86 -21.64 -26.73 -12.06
CA THR A 86 -20.98 -25.65 -12.76
C THR A 86 -19.69 -25.24 -12.06
N TYR A 87 -19.69 -25.14 -10.73
CA TYR A 87 -18.60 -24.53 -9.97
C TYR A 87 -17.72 -25.54 -9.17
N GLY A 88 -17.99 -26.83 -9.25
CA GLY A 88 -17.22 -27.87 -8.53
C GLY A 88 -15.77 -28.02 -8.99
N SER A 89 -15.45 -27.47 -10.17
CA SER A 89 -14.08 -27.41 -10.72
C SER A 89 -13.81 -26.01 -11.28
N ILE A 90 -12.54 -25.61 -11.32
CA ILE A 90 -12.13 -24.27 -11.76
C ILE A 90 -10.99 -24.35 -12.78
N PRO A 91 -11.02 -23.55 -13.87
CA PRO A 91 -9.87 -23.39 -14.75
C PRO A 91 -8.72 -22.73 -14.00
N VAL A 92 -7.51 -23.29 -14.10
CA VAL A 92 -6.29 -22.78 -13.45
C VAL A 92 -5.11 -22.79 -14.41
N ASN A 93 -4.19 -21.86 -14.22
CA ASN A 93 -2.89 -21.88 -14.85
C ASN A 93 -1.91 -22.61 -13.94
N VAL A 94 -1.34 -23.73 -14.42
CA VAL A 94 -0.36 -24.52 -13.67
C VAL A 94 1.04 -24.14 -14.10
N THR A 95 1.90 -23.78 -13.13
CA THR A 95 3.36 -23.64 -13.33
C THR A 95 4.05 -24.83 -12.68
N ASN A 96 4.84 -25.58 -13.45
CA ASN A 96 5.53 -26.77 -12.96
C ASN A 96 6.89 -26.46 -12.34
N ASP A 97 7.55 -25.38 -12.76
CA ASP A 97 8.90 -24.99 -12.31
C ASP A 97 8.81 -23.96 -11.17
N CYS A 98 8.13 -24.33 -10.08
CA CYS A 98 7.87 -23.42 -8.97
C CYS A 98 8.07 -24.13 -7.63
N ASP A 99 9.27 -23.99 -7.05
CA ASP A 99 9.59 -24.43 -5.69
C ASP A 99 8.94 -23.50 -4.64
N ASP A 100 9.14 -23.78 -3.35
CA ASP A 100 8.50 -23.04 -2.25
C ASP A 100 8.94 -21.58 -2.21
N GLU A 101 10.23 -21.30 -2.47
CA GLU A 101 10.76 -19.94 -2.46
C GLU A 101 10.20 -19.12 -3.64
N ARG A 102 10.14 -19.72 -4.82
CA ARG A 102 9.56 -19.06 -5.98
C ARG A 102 8.06 -18.83 -5.82
N ALA A 103 7.33 -19.78 -5.20
CA ALA A 103 5.92 -19.62 -4.91
C ALA A 103 5.65 -18.44 -3.98
N LEU A 104 6.47 -18.27 -2.94
CA LEU A 104 6.40 -17.15 -2.00
C LEU A 104 6.71 -15.82 -2.70
N VAL A 105 7.73 -15.80 -3.53
CA VAL A 105 8.10 -14.60 -4.33
C VAL A 105 6.97 -14.19 -5.26
N LEU A 106 6.36 -15.15 -5.97
CA LEU A 106 5.23 -14.90 -6.86
C LEU A 106 4.00 -14.39 -6.12
N LEU A 107 3.69 -15.00 -4.96
CA LEU A 107 2.61 -14.58 -4.08
C LEU A 107 2.78 -13.11 -3.65
N ASP A 108 3.97 -12.76 -3.15
CA ASP A 108 4.25 -11.42 -2.67
C ASP A 108 4.29 -10.38 -3.81
N ALA A 109 4.93 -10.71 -4.93
CA ALA A 109 4.98 -9.83 -6.10
C ALA A 109 3.57 -9.52 -6.63
N THR A 110 2.72 -10.54 -6.77
CA THR A 110 1.34 -10.37 -7.24
C THR A 110 0.53 -9.52 -6.26
N ASN A 111 0.62 -9.80 -4.95
CA ASN A 111 -0.12 -9.05 -3.93
C ASN A 111 0.31 -7.58 -3.83
N LEU A 112 1.60 -7.27 -4.00
CA LEU A 112 2.11 -5.90 -4.00
C LEU A 112 1.50 -5.01 -5.10
N MET A 113 1.12 -5.60 -6.23
CA MET A 113 0.64 -4.87 -7.40
C MET A 113 -0.88 -4.86 -7.54
N THR A 114 -1.57 -5.85 -6.94
CA THR A 114 -3.02 -6.04 -7.15
C THR A 114 -3.87 -5.64 -5.96
N ARG A 115 -3.27 -5.31 -4.82
CA ARG A 115 -4.00 -5.06 -3.57
C ARG A 115 -3.68 -3.70 -2.96
N GLN A 116 -4.67 -3.11 -2.29
CA GLN A 116 -4.46 -1.99 -1.38
C GLN A 116 -3.92 -2.55 -0.06
N LEU A 117 -2.61 -2.48 0.11
CA LEU A 117 -1.92 -2.93 1.31
C LEU A 117 -1.67 -1.75 2.24
N THR A 118 -1.81 -1.98 3.52
CA THR A 118 -1.31 -1.04 4.53
C THR A 118 0.21 -0.89 4.41
N PRO A 119 0.79 0.20 4.92
CA PRO A 119 2.24 0.40 4.91
C PRO A 119 3.01 -0.77 5.50
N LEU A 120 2.53 -1.31 6.62
CA LEU A 120 3.16 -2.42 7.32
C LEU A 120 3.07 -3.75 6.54
N GLU A 121 1.91 -4.04 5.94
CA GLU A 121 1.73 -5.23 5.09
C GLU A 121 2.63 -5.17 3.86
N ARG A 122 2.71 -3.99 3.23
CA ARG A 122 3.63 -3.74 2.10
C ARG A 122 5.08 -3.95 2.51
N ALA A 123 5.46 -3.44 3.68
CA ALA A 123 6.79 -3.61 4.25
C ALA A 123 7.16 -5.08 4.44
N LYS A 124 6.28 -5.86 5.08
CA LYS A 124 6.48 -7.29 5.31
C LYS A 124 6.74 -8.05 4.00
N ARG A 125 6.01 -7.72 2.92
CA ARG A 125 6.18 -8.37 1.61
C ARG A 125 7.50 -8.00 0.96
N PHE A 126 7.89 -6.73 0.97
CA PHE A 126 9.21 -6.32 0.48
C PHE A 126 10.35 -6.93 1.29
N GLU A 127 10.19 -7.07 2.61
CA GLU A 127 11.17 -7.73 3.47
C GLU A 127 11.32 -9.23 3.12
N ARG A 128 10.20 -9.95 2.87
CA ARG A 128 10.24 -11.34 2.41
C ARG A 128 10.93 -11.47 1.05
N LEU A 129 10.56 -10.62 0.09
CA LEU A 129 11.25 -10.59 -1.21
C LEU A 129 12.76 -10.31 -1.05
N TRP A 130 13.12 -9.39 -0.17
CA TRP A 130 14.53 -9.09 0.10
C TRP A 130 15.28 -10.29 0.66
N LYS A 131 14.68 -11.00 1.61
CA LYS A 131 15.24 -12.22 2.22
C LYS A 131 15.33 -13.40 1.24
N ALA A 132 14.48 -13.47 0.24
CA ALA A 132 14.48 -14.53 -0.76
C ALA A 132 15.60 -14.35 -1.83
N VAL A 133 16.07 -13.13 -2.09
CA VAL A 133 17.08 -12.85 -3.14
C VAL A 133 18.39 -13.61 -2.95
N PRO A 134 18.98 -13.79 -1.76
CA PRO A 134 20.18 -14.60 -1.57
C PRO A 134 20.03 -16.05 -2.06
N GLU A 135 18.90 -16.69 -1.79
CA GLU A 135 18.63 -18.07 -2.23
C GLU A 135 18.40 -18.12 -3.75
N LEU A 136 17.70 -17.15 -4.31
CA LEU A 136 17.54 -17.01 -5.77
C LEU A 136 18.90 -16.87 -6.47
N ARG A 137 19.85 -16.14 -5.88
CA ARG A 137 21.21 -16.00 -6.43
C ARG A 137 22.00 -17.29 -6.44
N LYS A 138 21.75 -18.21 -5.49
CA LYS A 138 22.39 -19.55 -5.50
C LYS A 138 21.91 -20.38 -6.67
N LYS A 139 20.63 -20.23 -7.04
CA LYS A 139 19.99 -20.99 -8.13
C LYS A 139 20.19 -20.34 -9.50
N SER A 140 20.45 -19.03 -9.54
CA SER A 140 20.55 -18.21 -10.76
C SER A 140 21.83 -17.39 -10.74
N PRO A 141 22.93 -17.94 -11.29
CA PRO A 141 24.26 -17.28 -11.30
C PRO A 141 24.26 -15.91 -11.97
N GLU A 142 23.35 -15.66 -12.92
CA GLU A 142 23.18 -14.38 -13.63
C GLU A 142 22.75 -13.23 -12.70
N LEU A 143 22.17 -13.54 -11.52
CA LEU A 143 21.81 -12.55 -10.50
C LEU A 143 22.99 -12.15 -9.60
N LYS A 144 24.15 -12.78 -9.79
CA LYS A 144 25.36 -12.49 -8.99
C LYS A 144 25.86 -11.08 -9.32
N GLY A 145 26.04 -10.26 -8.29
CA GLY A 145 26.47 -8.86 -8.44
C GLY A 145 25.37 -7.87 -8.78
N VAL A 146 24.16 -8.32 -9.14
CA VAL A 146 23.01 -7.42 -9.34
C VAL A 146 22.50 -6.92 -8.00
N ARG A 147 22.17 -5.63 -7.89
CA ARG A 147 21.62 -5.06 -6.65
C ARG A 147 20.30 -5.74 -6.27
N THR A 148 20.08 -6.01 -4.99
CA THR A 148 18.89 -6.72 -4.50
C THR A 148 17.58 -6.01 -4.91
N SER A 149 17.53 -4.68 -4.83
CA SER A 149 16.35 -3.91 -5.28
C SER A 149 16.11 -3.99 -6.79
N GLN A 150 17.16 -4.18 -7.60
CA GLN A 150 17.02 -4.43 -9.04
C GLN A 150 16.44 -5.82 -9.28
N VAL A 151 16.93 -6.84 -8.59
CA VAL A 151 16.38 -8.20 -8.69
C VAL A 151 14.88 -8.22 -8.32
N ILE A 152 14.49 -7.54 -7.26
CA ILE A 152 13.08 -7.42 -6.85
C ILE A 152 12.27 -6.69 -7.92
N SER A 153 12.78 -5.57 -8.45
CA SER A 153 12.15 -4.81 -9.54
C SER A 153 11.90 -5.69 -10.77
N ASP A 154 12.91 -6.47 -11.19
CA ASP A 154 12.83 -7.35 -12.34
C ASP A 154 11.84 -8.50 -12.11
N ILE A 155 11.82 -9.08 -10.90
CA ILE A 155 10.86 -10.13 -10.53
C ILE A 155 9.44 -9.58 -10.59
N ILE A 156 9.15 -8.47 -9.91
CA ILE A 156 7.80 -7.90 -9.88
C ILE A 156 7.35 -7.57 -11.30
N THR A 157 8.18 -6.88 -12.08
CA THR A 157 7.86 -6.51 -13.48
C THR A 157 7.58 -7.75 -14.34
N ARG A 158 8.41 -8.77 -14.20
CA ARG A 158 8.27 -10.01 -14.98
C ARG A 158 7.01 -10.78 -14.61
N GLU A 159 6.75 -10.96 -13.31
CA GLU A 159 5.67 -11.84 -12.85
C GLU A 159 4.28 -11.17 -12.90
N THR A 160 4.23 -9.85 -12.82
CA THR A 160 2.95 -9.11 -12.82
C THR A 160 2.65 -8.41 -14.16
N GLY A 161 3.65 -8.27 -15.03
CA GLY A 161 3.55 -7.47 -16.25
C GLY A 161 3.52 -5.96 -15.98
N GLN A 162 3.56 -5.52 -14.73
CA GLN A 162 3.54 -4.11 -14.35
C GLN A 162 4.95 -3.62 -14.01
N PRO A 163 5.49 -2.65 -14.76
CA PRO A 163 6.85 -2.18 -14.53
C PRO A 163 6.97 -1.41 -13.21
N ILE A 164 7.93 -1.78 -12.39
CA ILE A 164 8.33 -1.04 -11.20
C ILE A 164 9.82 -0.68 -11.30
N SER A 165 10.18 0.56 -11.00
CA SER A 165 11.58 0.94 -11.03
C SER A 165 12.33 0.50 -9.77
N ARG A 166 13.64 0.26 -9.89
CA ARG A 166 14.52 -0.01 -8.74
C ARG A 166 14.39 1.08 -7.67
N ALA A 167 14.37 2.35 -8.08
CA ALA A 167 14.21 3.48 -7.16
C ALA A 167 12.87 3.43 -6.40
N SER A 168 11.80 2.92 -7.02
CA SER A 168 10.51 2.71 -6.35
C SER A 168 10.59 1.58 -5.33
N VAL A 169 11.32 0.50 -5.63
CA VAL A 169 11.58 -0.59 -4.67
C VAL A 169 12.40 -0.07 -3.48
N ASP A 170 13.50 0.66 -3.71
CA ASP A 170 14.32 1.25 -2.66
C ASP A 170 13.48 2.18 -1.75
N ARG A 171 12.63 3.02 -2.33
CA ARG A 171 11.70 3.90 -1.59
C ARG A 171 10.68 3.11 -0.78
N ALA A 172 10.11 2.05 -1.35
CA ALA A 172 9.13 1.22 -0.66
C ALA A 172 9.75 0.48 0.54
N ILE A 173 10.97 -0.03 0.40
CA ILE A 173 11.71 -0.66 1.50
C ILE A 173 12.01 0.35 2.62
N ALA A 174 12.48 1.55 2.26
CA ALA A 174 12.75 2.62 3.23
C ALA A 174 11.46 3.09 3.95
N ALA A 175 10.35 3.21 3.21
CA ALA A 175 9.04 3.53 3.79
C ALA A 175 8.57 2.41 4.73
N GLY A 176 8.78 1.15 4.34
CA GLY A 176 8.43 0.00 5.16
C GLY A 176 9.18 -0.07 6.49
N ARG A 177 10.47 0.20 6.49
CA ARG A 177 11.27 0.26 7.73
C ARG A 177 10.73 1.34 8.68
N ARG A 178 10.41 2.52 8.15
CA ARG A 178 9.78 3.60 8.92
C ARG A 178 8.40 3.21 9.44
N ALA A 179 7.56 2.60 8.60
CA ALA A 179 6.23 2.16 9.01
C ALA A 179 6.30 1.14 10.16
N LYS A 180 7.28 0.23 10.13
CA LYS A 180 7.53 -0.72 11.20
C LYS A 180 7.93 -0.01 12.50
N GLU A 181 8.90 0.89 12.43
CA GLU A 181 9.34 1.70 13.58
C GLU A 181 8.19 2.53 14.19
N VAL A 182 7.39 3.17 13.33
CA VAL A 182 6.21 3.94 13.74
C VAL A 182 5.16 3.05 14.40
N SER A 183 4.90 1.86 13.83
CA SER A 183 3.93 0.91 14.39
C SER A 183 4.39 0.36 15.75
N GLU A 184 5.66 -0.03 15.88
CA GLU A 184 6.24 -0.52 17.14
C GLU A 184 6.19 0.58 18.22
N LEU A 185 6.45 1.84 17.85
CA LEU A 185 6.35 2.97 18.75
C LEU A 185 4.89 3.23 19.18
N ALA A 186 3.93 3.18 18.24
CA ALA A 186 2.51 3.32 18.55
C ALA A 186 2.01 2.22 19.50
N ASP A 187 2.49 0.97 19.31
CA ASP A 187 2.19 -0.14 20.22
C ASP A 187 2.79 0.09 21.61
N SER A 188 4.02 0.58 21.70
CA SER A 188 4.67 0.88 22.99
C SER A 188 4.01 2.05 23.73
N LYS A 189 3.29 2.92 23.04
CA LYS A 189 2.56 4.09 23.57
C LYS A 189 1.04 3.92 23.50
N ALA A 190 0.55 2.69 23.46
CA ALA A 190 -0.87 2.40 23.32
C ALA A 190 -1.72 2.98 24.48
N GLU A 191 -1.17 3.05 25.69
CA GLU A 191 -1.86 3.64 26.86
C GLU A 191 -1.88 5.17 26.82
N GLU A 192 -0.96 5.79 26.07
CA GLU A 192 -0.84 7.26 25.95
C GLU A 192 -1.57 7.80 24.71
N LEU A 193 -1.92 6.95 23.73
CA LEU A 193 -2.56 7.33 22.49
C LEU A 193 -4.06 7.02 22.53
N ALA A 194 -4.90 7.98 22.16
CA ALA A 194 -6.31 7.75 21.95
C ALA A 194 -6.55 6.71 20.82
N PRO A 195 -7.61 5.86 20.92
CA PRO A 195 -7.82 4.72 20.02
C PRO A 195 -7.84 5.08 18.52
N GLU A 196 -8.41 6.23 18.17
CA GLU A 196 -8.47 6.72 16.78
C GLU A 196 -7.08 6.99 16.21
N TRP A 197 -6.16 7.54 17.02
CA TRP A 197 -4.77 7.76 16.60
C TRP A 197 -3.99 6.46 16.44
N GLN A 198 -4.20 5.48 17.32
CA GLN A 198 -3.59 4.16 17.20
C GLN A 198 -3.95 3.51 15.87
N GLN A 199 -5.22 3.58 15.48
CA GLN A 199 -5.71 3.02 14.23
C GLN A 199 -5.16 3.77 13.02
N GLU A 200 -5.22 5.10 13.02
CA GLU A 200 -4.78 5.96 11.92
C GLU A 200 -3.29 5.79 11.65
N ILE A 201 -2.45 5.79 12.70
CA ILE A 201 -1.00 5.64 12.59
C ILE A 201 -0.60 4.30 11.97
N LYS A 202 -1.35 3.23 12.27
CA LYS A 202 -1.09 1.88 11.74
C LYS A 202 -1.56 1.69 10.30
N GLN A 203 -2.61 2.40 9.90
CA GLN A 203 -3.24 2.24 8.59
C GLN A 203 -2.64 3.12 7.51
N HIS A 204 -2.06 4.26 7.86
CA HIS A 204 -1.64 5.28 6.90
C HIS A 204 -0.15 5.60 6.94
N GLU A 205 0.44 5.83 5.75
CA GLU A 205 1.81 6.29 5.61
C GLU A 205 1.89 7.81 5.84
N GLY A 206 3.01 8.26 6.42
CA GLY A 206 3.31 9.68 6.54
C GLY A 206 3.54 10.16 7.95
N PHE A 207 3.26 9.32 8.94
CA PHE A 207 3.69 9.55 10.31
C PHE A 207 5.19 9.25 10.48
N THR A 208 5.81 9.94 11.43
CA THR A 208 7.19 9.72 11.86
C THR A 208 7.21 9.38 13.35
N PRO A 209 8.29 8.78 13.87
CA PRO A 209 8.42 8.55 15.31
C PRO A 209 8.23 9.84 16.15
N GLU A 210 8.72 10.98 15.65
CA GLU A 210 8.59 12.28 16.28
C GLU A 210 7.13 12.74 16.34
N SER A 211 6.37 12.58 15.23
CA SER A 211 4.96 12.95 15.22
C SER A 211 4.11 12.06 16.14
N VAL A 212 4.42 10.77 16.23
CA VAL A 212 3.75 9.84 17.17
C VAL A 212 3.99 10.26 18.62
N LYS A 213 5.25 10.56 18.97
CA LYS A 213 5.58 11.08 20.30
C LYS A 213 4.83 12.38 20.61
N ALA A 214 4.85 13.33 19.65
CA ALA A 214 4.18 14.62 19.82
C ALA A 214 2.65 14.50 19.98
N ILE A 215 2.03 13.43 19.44
CA ILE A 215 0.61 13.14 19.69
C ILE A 215 0.44 12.52 21.08
N ALA A 216 1.25 11.50 21.42
CA ALA A 216 1.16 10.79 22.70
C ALA A 216 1.45 11.69 23.92
N GLU A 217 2.29 12.71 23.78
CA GLU A 217 2.59 13.70 24.84
C GLU A 217 1.44 14.66 25.14
N LYS A 218 0.36 14.66 24.33
CA LYS A 218 -0.80 15.53 24.56
C LYS A 218 -1.79 14.88 25.54
N SER A 219 -2.53 15.71 26.31
CA SER A 219 -3.65 15.19 27.07
C SER A 219 -4.70 14.56 26.17
N GLU A 220 -5.54 13.68 26.72
CA GLU A 220 -6.60 13.00 25.97
C GLU A 220 -7.54 14.00 25.27
N GLU A 221 -7.95 15.07 25.97
CA GLU A 221 -8.79 16.11 25.37
C GLU A 221 -8.07 16.83 24.22
N ALA A 222 -6.76 17.08 24.34
CA ALA A 222 -5.98 17.71 23.29
C ALA A 222 -5.76 16.77 22.08
N GLN A 223 -5.69 15.47 22.29
CA GLN A 223 -5.66 14.48 21.22
C GLN A 223 -6.99 14.42 20.46
N HIS A 224 -8.13 14.40 21.16
CA HIS A 224 -9.46 14.46 20.54
C HIS A 224 -9.68 15.76 19.76
N SER A 225 -9.24 16.91 20.31
CA SER A 225 -9.30 18.18 19.59
C SER A 225 -8.44 18.16 18.30
N LEU A 226 -7.22 17.62 18.38
CA LEU A 226 -6.33 17.47 17.25
C LEU A 226 -6.92 16.52 16.19
N TRP A 227 -7.58 15.44 16.61
CA TRP A 227 -8.30 14.52 15.74
C TRP A 227 -9.44 15.21 15.00
N ALA A 228 -10.26 15.98 15.71
CA ALA A 228 -11.34 16.75 15.12
C ALA A 228 -10.83 17.74 14.06
N ASP A 229 -9.72 18.44 14.34
CA ASP A 229 -9.06 19.33 13.37
C ASP A 229 -8.51 18.56 12.16
N TYR A 230 -7.87 17.42 12.38
CA TYR A 230 -7.33 16.54 11.35
C TYR A 230 -8.41 16.11 10.36
N GLN A 231 -9.56 15.68 10.87
CA GLN A 231 -10.71 15.27 10.07
C GLN A 231 -11.38 16.46 9.36
N ARG A 232 -11.63 17.56 10.07
CA ARG A 232 -12.29 18.75 9.54
C ARG A 232 -11.48 19.38 8.39
N GLU A 233 -10.16 19.47 8.56
CA GLU A 233 -9.27 20.06 7.57
C GLU A 233 -8.88 19.05 6.47
N GLN A 234 -9.35 17.81 6.54
CA GLN A 234 -9.01 16.72 5.61
C GLN A 234 -7.47 16.60 5.39
N MET A 235 -6.72 16.75 6.48
CA MET A 235 -5.27 16.69 6.42
C MET A 235 -4.80 15.29 6.06
N SER A 236 -3.75 15.19 5.27
CA SER A 236 -3.00 13.94 5.14
C SER A 236 -2.08 13.74 6.35
N PRO A 237 -1.69 12.49 6.69
CA PRO A 237 -0.73 12.22 7.76
C PRO A 237 0.57 13.02 7.63
N ARG A 238 1.05 13.23 6.39
CA ARG A 238 2.25 14.05 6.12
C ARG A 238 2.07 15.52 6.42
N GLN A 239 0.87 16.08 6.18
CA GLN A 239 0.57 17.47 6.52
C GLN A 239 0.52 17.65 8.04
N LEU A 240 -0.14 16.71 8.74
CA LEU A 240 -0.17 16.72 10.20
C LEU A 240 1.23 16.58 10.80
N THR A 241 2.03 15.61 10.33
CA THR A 241 3.42 15.43 10.75
C THR A 241 4.22 16.72 10.59
N ARG A 242 4.15 17.37 9.43
CA ARG A 242 4.83 18.66 9.22
C ARG A 242 4.33 19.76 10.17
N ARG A 243 3.03 19.75 10.52
CA ARG A 243 2.46 20.71 11.49
C ARG A 243 3.00 20.46 12.89
N LEU A 244 3.09 19.20 13.31
CA LEU A 244 3.59 18.80 14.63
C LEU A 244 5.11 19.00 14.77
N GLU A 245 5.86 18.79 13.71
CA GLU A 245 7.32 18.91 13.69
C GLU A 245 7.81 20.35 13.41
N ARG A 246 6.91 21.29 13.13
CA ARG A 246 7.27 22.69 12.99
C ARG A 246 7.87 23.18 14.30
N LYS A 247 9.17 23.45 14.29
CA LYS A 247 9.83 24.10 15.42
C LYS A 247 9.24 25.50 15.58
N ALA A 248 8.89 25.84 16.81
CA ALA A 248 8.52 27.22 17.13
C ALA A 248 9.65 28.17 16.64
N PRO A 249 9.30 29.32 16.05
CA PRO A 249 10.30 30.29 15.64
C PRO A 249 11.14 30.68 16.85
N LYS A 250 12.46 30.64 16.69
CA LYS A 250 13.40 30.90 17.79
C LYS A 250 13.71 32.37 17.97
N THR A 251 13.39 33.20 16.98
CA THR A 251 13.66 34.62 16.96
C THR A 251 12.54 35.41 16.28
N ASP A 252 12.38 36.69 16.65
CA ASP A 252 11.42 37.61 15.99
C ASP A 252 11.66 37.68 14.47
N ARG A 253 12.92 37.56 14.06
CA ARG A 253 13.30 37.54 12.64
C ARG A 253 12.76 36.30 11.90
N ASP A 254 12.59 35.14 12.57
CA ASP A 254 11.98 33.95 11.98
C ASP A 254 10.46 34.14 11.85
N VAL A 255 9.84 34.85 12.80
CA VAL A 255 8.42 35.23 12.73
C VAL A 255 8.18 36.21 11.58
N GLU A 256 8.99 37.26 11.47
CA GLU A 256 8.92 38.26 10.37
C GLU A 256 9.08 37.58 9.01
N ARG A 257 10.05 36.65 8.88
CA ARG A 257 10.25 35.91 7.62
C ARG A 257 9.03 35.06 7.28
N ALA A 258 8.43 34.38 8.25
CA ALA A 258 7.22 33.59 8.05
C ALA A 258 6.03 34.46 7.64
N LEU A 259 5.86 35.62 8.26
CA LEU A 259 4.81 36.59 7.91
C LEU A 259 5.01 37.14 6.50
N ALA A 260 6.25 37.48 6.11
CA ALA A 260 6.54 37.94 4.74
C ALA A 260 6.16 36.86 3.70
N GLN A 261 6.49 35.58 3.95
CA GLN A 261 6.08 34.49 3.06
C GLN A 261 4.56 34.34 2.93
N VAL A 262 3.81 34.57 4.01
CA VAL A 262 2.34 34.54 3.97
C VAL A 262 1.79 35.71 3.14
N ILE A 263 2.37 36.90 3.30
CA ILE A 263 1.99 38.09 2.53
C ILE A 263 2.24 37.88 1.04
N ASP A 264 3.42 37.36 0.66
CA ASP A 264 3.75 37.04 -0.73
C ASP A 264 2.75 36.05 -1.33
N LEU A 265 2.45 34.94 -0.63
CA LEU A 265 1.46 33.95 -1.06
C LEU A 265 0.05 34.54 -1.23
N LEU A 266 -0.39 35.40 -0.32
CA LEU A 266 -1.70 36.07 -0.41
C LEU A 266 -1.73 37.05 -1.59
N THR A 267 -0.62 37.72 -1.87
CA THR A 267 -0.47 38.60 -3.01
C THR A 267 -0.55 37.82 -4.31
N ASP A 268 0.15 36.69 -4.42
CA ASP A 268 0.09 35.78 -5.57
C ASP A 268 -1.32 35.26 -5.81
N VAL A 269 -2.00 34.77 -4.77
CA VAL A 269 -3.39 34.29 -4.84
C VAL A 269 -4.33 35.40 -5.31
N SER A 270 -4.15 36.66 -4.85
CA SER A 270 -4.93 37.80 -5.28
C SER A 270 -4.71 38.11 -6.76
N SER A 271 -3.45 38.07 -7.20
CA SER A 271 -3.10 38.34 -8.63
C SER A 271 -3.65 37.21 -9.53
N TRP A 272 -3.57 35.97 -9.14
CA TRP A 272 -4.15 34.82 -9.88
C TRP A 272 -5.67 34.91 -9.98
N ASN A 273 -6.34 35.35 -8.90
CA ASN A 273 -7.78 35.55 -8.92
C ASN A 273 -8.19 36.62 -9.93
N GLN A 274 -7.43 37.71 -9.99
CA GLN A 274 -7.66 38.79 -11.02
C GLN A 274 -7.37 38.32 -12.44
N GLN A 275 -6.30 37.54 -12.63
CA GLN A 275 -5.83 37.13 -13.96
C GLN A 275 -6.61 35.93 -14.53
N TYR A 276 -7.04 34.99 -13.72
CA TYR A 276 -7.64 33.72 -14.14
C TYR A 276 -9.09 33.50 -13.70
N GLY A 277 -9.69 34.45 -12.98
CA GLY A 277 -11.08 34.33 -12.47
C GLY A 277 -11.29 33.15 -11.54
N ALA A 278 -10.24 32.71 -10.87
CA ALA A 278 -10.30 31.54 -9.95
C ALA A 278 -11.25 31.86 -8.79
N SER A 279 -12.32 31.07 -8.63
CA SER A 279 -13.19 31.18 -7.47
C SER A 279 -12.43 30.69 -6.24
N ILE A 280 -12.04 31.61 -5.36
CA ILE A 280 -11.47 31.25 -4.06
C ILE A 280 -12.61 30.80 -3.18
N ASP A 281 -12.50 29.58 -2.63
CA ASP A 281 -13.47 29.03 -1.69
C ASP A 281 -13.62 29.98 -0.47
N THR A 282 -14.82 30.49 -0.28
CA THR A 282 -15.18 31.40 0.81
C THR A 282 -14.84 30.82 2.19
N TYR A 283 -14.90 29.50 2.33
CA TYR A 283 -14.53 28.82 3.57
C TYR A 283 -13.04 28.98 3.89
N ARG A 284 -12.16 28.83 2.91
CA ARG A 284 -10.70 28.99 3.08
C ARG A 284 -10.33 30.44 3.38
N LEU A 285 -11.00 31.42 2.76
CA LEU A 285 -10.82 32.82 3.07
C LEU A 285 -11.23 33.16 4.50
N ASN A 286 -12.38 32.65 4.95
CA ASN A 286 -12.86 32.84 6.33
C ASN A 286 -11.91 32.15 7.33
N TYR A 287 -11.36 31.00 6.99
CA TYR A 287 -10.37 30.34 7.84
C TYR A 287 -9.09 31.19 8.01
N ILE A 288 -8.54 31.72 6.91
CA ILE A 288 -7.38 32.61 6.96
C ILE A 288 -7.69 33.86 7.80
N ARG A 289 -8.85 34.47 7.58
CA ARG A 289 -9.30 35.62 8.34
C ARG A 289 -9.37 35.34 9.84
N ASN A 290 -9.99 34.23 10.23
CA ASN A 290 -10.06 33.81 11.63
C ASN A 290 -8.70 33.55 12.27
N GLN A 291 -7.69 33.05 11.50
CA GLN A 291 -6.33 32.87 12.01
C GLN A 291 -5.62 34.22 12.20
N VAL A 292 -5.82 35.16 11.28
CA VAL A 292 -5.27 36.52 11.40
C VAL A 292 -5.90 37.27 12.60
N ASP A 293 -7.21 37.16 12.78
CA ASP A 293 -7.92 37.77 13.90
C ASP A 293 -7.44 37.24 15.27
N LYS A 294 -7.11 35.92 15.36
CA LYS A 294 -6.50 35.34 16.55
C LYS A 294 -5.12 35.92 16.88
N LEU A 295 -4.33 36.27 15.87
CA LEU A 295 -3.02 36.89 16.07
C LEU A 295 -3.14 38.32 16.57
N SER A 296 -4.22 39.06 16.21
CA SER A 296 -4.46 40.45 16.66
C SER A 296 -4.90 40.54 18.12
N VAL A 297 -5.42 39.45 18.68
CA VAL A 297 -5.87 39.40 20.10
C VAL A 297 -4.69 39.10 21.06
N LEU A 298 -3.52 38.70 20.51
CA LEU A 298 -2.32 38.41 21.31
C LEU A 298 -1.37 39.61 21.49
N GLN A 299 -1.77 40.79 20.98
CA GLN A 299 -1.13 42.09 21.25
C GLN A 299 -1.86 42.84 22.38
#